data_1a94953a186a38dcf5e789269af6d9f5
#
_entry.id   1a94953a186a38dcf5e789269af6d9f5
#
_cell.length_a   1.000
_cell.length_b   1.000
_cell.length_c   1.000
_cell.angle_alpha   90.00
_cell.angle_beta   90.00
_cell.angle_gamma   90.00
#
_symmetry.space_group_name_H-M   'P 1'
#
loop_
_entity.id
_entity.type
_entity.pdbx_description
1 polymer ?
#
loop_
_entity_poly.entity_id
_entity_poly.type
_entity_poly.pdbx_seq_one_letter_code
_entity_poly.pdbx_strand_id
1 'polypeptide(L)'
;VPRMAFINKMDKMGADFFMSVQTIIDRLGKNAIPVQIPIGQEDDFIGLIDLFEMDAYYYKNDEGTDIEITDIPADLKELADKWHENLVEKCCELDDDLMMQYLEGEEPSIADMKAALRKGTIANEAVPVFCGSAYKNKGVQKMLDGVIEYMPAPTDIPDITGTDEDGNEVTRPSSDEAPFAALAFKIMTDPFVGKLAFFRVYSGTLNSGSYVLNATKGKKERVGRIVQMHANSRTEIDKVYSGDIAAAVGFRLQQPVIQSVTSSIQ
;
A
#
# COMPACT_ATOMS: atom_id res chain seq x y z
N VAL A 1 -7.53 7.35 -4.66
CA VAL A 1 -6.27 6.71 -4.26
C VAL A 1 -6.60 5.31 -3.77
N PRO A 2 -5.93 4.26 -4.29
CA PRO A 2 -6.08 2.89 -3.80
C PRO A 2 -5.87 2.79 -2.30
N ARG A 3 -6.64 1.96 -1.64
CA ARG A 3 -6.63 1.81 -0.19
C ARG A 3 -7.03 0.41 0.22
N MET A 4 -6.54 0.00 1.36
CA MET A 4 -6.97 -1.18 2.10
C MET A 4 -7.29 -0.77 3.54
N ALA A 5 -8.08 -1.55 4.24
CA ALA A 5 -8.46 -1.28 5.62
C ALA A 5 -7.91 -2.39 6.54
N PHE A 6 -7.47 -1.99 7.74
CA PHE A 6 -7.09 -2.91 8.79
C PHE A 6 -7.91 -2.59 10.04
N ILE A 7 -8.84 -3.47 10.39
CA ILE A 7 -9.64 -3.35 11.61
C ILE A 7 -8.75 -3.75 12.78
N ASN A 8 -8.14 -2.71 13.36
CA ASN A 8 -7.15 -2.85 14.43
C ASN A 8 -7.79 -2.95 15.80
N LYS A 9 -6.99 -3.37 16.78
CA LYS A 9 -7.39 -3.45 18.20
C LYS A 9 -8.50 -4.47 18.46
N MET A 10 -8.49 -5.58 17.72
CA MET A 10 -9.47 -6.66 17.94
C MET A 10 -9.38 -7.27 19.35
N ASP A 11 -8.29 -7.02 20.07
CA ASP A 11 -8.03 -7.40 21.45
C ASP A 11 -8.59 -6.43 22.51
N LYS A 12 -9.33 -5.40 22.13
CA LYS A 12 -9.83 -4.38 23.06
C LYS A 12 -11.34 -4.53 23.29
N MET A 13 -11.76 -4.16 24.51
CA MET A 13 -13.18 -4.12 24.87
C MET A 13 -14.00 -3.30 23.88
N GLY A 14 -15.12 -3.84 23.41
CA GLY A 14 -15.98 -3.23 22.41
C GLY A 14 -15.50 -3.44 20.97
N ALA A 15 -14.48 -4.28 20.73
CA ALA A 15 -14.05 -4.62 19.38
C ALA A 15 -15.15 -5.42 18.66
N ASP A 16 -15.56 -4.92 17.49
CA ASP A 16 -16.52 -5.59 16.62
C ASP A 16 -16.09 -5.41 15.16
N PHE A 17 -15.65 -6.53 14.57
CA PHE A 17 -15.19 -6.55 13.19
C PHE A 17 -16.31 -6.24 12.20
N PHE A 18 -17.44 -6.93 12.34
CA PHE A 18 -18.53 -6.86 11.37
C PHE A 18 -19.21 -5.48 11.38
N MET A 19 -19.42 -4.92 12.57
CA MET A 19 -19.89 -3.54 12.72
C MET A 19 -18.91 -2.53 12.09
N SER A 20 -17.62 -2.75 12.26
CA SER A 20 -16.58 -1.88 11.68
C SER A 20 -16.60 -1.93 10.15
N VAL A 21 -16.71 -3.13 9.55
CA VAL A 21 -16.88 -3.30 8.10
C VAL A 21 -18.13 -2.60 7.61
N GLN A 22 -19.28 -2.81 8.28
CA GLN A 22 -20.54 -2.15 7.93
C GLN A 22 -20.42 -0.63 8.02
N THR A 23 -19.69 -0.11 9.01
CA THR A 23 -19.43 1.33 9.14
C THR A 23 -18.65 1.91 7.95
N ILE A 24 -17.69 1.16 7.38
CA ILE A 24 -16.98 1.57 6.16
C ILE A 24 -17.97 1.69 5.00
N ILE A 25 -18.86 0.72 4.85
CA ILE A 25 -19.88 0.73 3.78
C ILE A 25 -20.84 1.91 3.97
N ASP A 26 -21.44 2.05 5.14
CA ASP A 26 -22.52 3.00 5.40
C ASP A 26 -22.04 4.45 5.42
N ARG A 27 -20.89 4.71 6.06
CA ARG A 27 -20.41 6.09 6.28
C ARG A 27 -19.44 6.57 5.22
N LEU A 28 -18.68 5.68 4.63
CA LEU A 28 -17.69 6.05 3.62
C LEU A 28 -18.15 5.71 2.19
N GLY A 29 -19.28 4.99 2.04
CA GLY A 29 -19.83 4.61 0.74
C GLY A 29 -18.83 3.79 -0.08
N LYS A 30 -18.08 2.89 0.57
CA LYS A 30 -17.03 2.11 -0.08
C LYS A 30 -17.38 0.62 -0.10
N ASN A 31 -17.01 -0.04 -1.19
CA ASN A 31 -17.12 -1.48 -1.35
C ASN A 31 -16.02 -2.15 -0.51
N ALA A 32 -16.30 -2.34 0.79
CA ALA A 32 -15.41 -3.00 1.72
C ALA A 32 -15.55 -4.52 1.58
N ILE A 33 -14.46 -5.19 1.24
CA ILE A 33 -14.42 -6.63 0.97
C ILE A 33 -13.53 -7.29 2.02
N PRO A 34 -14.10 -7.95 3.04
CA PRO A 34 -13.33 -8.75 3.98
C PRO A 34 -12.62 -9.89 3.28
N VAL A 35 -11.30 -9.98 3.45
CA VAL A 35 -10.47 -11.10 2.99
C VAL A 35 -10.12 -12.05 4.12
N GLN A 36 -10.49 -11.69 5.33
CA GLN A 36 -10.36 -12.49 6.55
C GLN A 36 -11.42 -12.10 7.56
N ILE A 37 -11.69 -13.01 8.49
CA ILE A 37 -12.54 -12.76 9.66
C ILE A 37 -11.79 -13.15 10.95
N PRO A 38 -12.07 -12.49 12.09
CA PRO A 38 -11.39 -12.78 13.34
C PRO A 38 -11.87 -14.11 13.95
N ILE A 39 -10.97 -14.79 14.68
CA ILE A 39 -11.29 -15.86 15.61
C ILE A 39 -11.32 -15.28 17.01
N GLY A 40 -12.51 -15.15 17.57
CA GLY A 40 -12.74 -14.45 18.83
C GLY A 40 -12.71 -12.93 18.69
N GLN A 41 -13.01 -12.27 19.79
CA GLN A 41 -12.99 -10.80 19.91
C GLN A 41 -12.58 -10.42 21.33
N GLU A 42 -12.12 -9.17 21.50
CA GLU A 42 -11.67 -8.66 22.81
C GLU A 42 -10.56 -9.55 23.41
N ASP A 43 -10.71 -10.00 24.66
CA ASP A 43 -9.70 -10.84 25.31
C ASP A 43 -9.62 -12.26 24.67
N ASP A 44 -10.67 -12.70 23.97
CA ASP A 44 -10.73 -13.98 23.28
C ASP A 44 -10.20 -13.91 21.83
N PHE A 45 -9.69 -12.78 21.38
CA PHE A 45 -9.07 -12.64 20.06
C PHE A 45 -7.76 -13.42 19.99
N ILE A 46 -7.79 -14.59 19.37
CA ILE A 46 -6.66 -15.53 19.30
C ILE A 46 -6.12 -15.76 17.88
N GLY A 47 -6.87 -15.37 16.85
CA GLY A 47 -6.47 -15.64 15.48
C GLY A 47 -7.38 -15.03 14.43
N LEU A 48 -7.24 -15.49 13.21
CA LEU A 48 -8.07 -15.10 12.07
C LEU A 48 -8.29 -16.29 11.12
N ILE A 49 -9.34 -16.21 10.32
CA ILE A 49 -9.60 -17.11 9.21
C ILE A 49 -9.30 -16.37 7.92
N ASP A 50 -8.46 -16.95 7.07
CA ASP A 50 -8.23 -16.49 5.71
C ASP A 50 -9.38 -16.99 4.83
N LEU A 51 -10.08 -16.07 4.18
CA LEU A 51 -11.27 -16.40 3.39
C LEU A 51 -10.94 -16.88 1.97
N PHE A 52 -9.71 -16.69 1.48
CA PHE A 52 -9.28 -17.28 0.22
C PHE A 52 -8.87 -18.73 0.38
N GLU A 53 -7.96 -18.99 1.33
CA GLU A 53 -7.39 -20.31 1.55
C GLU A 53 -8.30 -21.20 2.41
N MET A 54 -9.28 -20.61 3.12
CA MET A 54 -10.18 -21.27 4.07
C MET A 54 -9.44 -22.02 5.18
N ASP A 55 -8.40 -21.38 5.70
CA ASP A 55 -7.56 -21.85 6.79
C ASP A 55 -7.65 -20.94 8.01
N ALA A 56 -7.48 -21.51 9.20
CA ALA A 56 -7.43 -20.78 10.47
C ALA A 56 -5.98 -20.54 10.93
N TYR A 57 -5.65 -19.30 11.25
CA TYR A 57 -4.34 -18.84 11.70
C TYR A 57 -4.40 -18.49 13.18
N TYR A 58 -3.74 -19.25 14.03
CA TYR A 58 -3.66 -19.04 15.47
C TYR A 58 -2.30 -18.48 15.87
N TYR A 59 -2.30 -17.37 16.61
CA TYR A 59 -1.09 -16.75 17.14
C TYR A 59 -0.80 -17.28 18.53
N LYS A 60 0.22 -18.13 18.66
CA LYS A 60 0.56 -18.88 19.88
C LYS A 60 1.33 -18.05 20.91
N ASN A 61 1.98 -16.98 20.49
CA ASN A 61 2.72 -16.09 21.36
C ASN A 61 2.25 -14.62 21.20
N ASP A 62 2.59 -13.79 22.20
CA ASP A 62 2.23 -12.36 22.20
C ASP A 62 3.08 -11.54 21.20
N GLU A 63 4.17 -12.11 20.69
CA GLU A 63 5.03 -11.48 19.69
C GLU A 63 4.52 -11.67 18.26
N GLY A 64 3.52 -12.52 18.04
CA GLY A 64 2.93 -12.81 16.74
C GLY A 64 3.88 -13.52 15.77
N THR A 65 4.94 -14.15 16.28
CA THR A 65 5.96 -14.84 15.47
C THR A 65 5.74 -16.34 15.35
N ASP A 66 4.98 -16.92 16.28
CA ASP A 66 4.61 -18.34 16.30
C ASP A 66 3.15 -18.46 15.83
N ILE A 67 2.99 -18.87 14.57
CA ILE A 67 1.68 -18.99 13.90
C ILE A 67 1.42 -20.44 13.56
N GLU A 68 0.34 -20.98 14.10
CA GLU A 68 -0.16 -22.30 13.75
C GLU A 68 -1.29 -22.16 12.73
N ILE A 69 -1.19 -22.89 11.62
CA ILE A 69 -2.22 -22.94 10.58
C ILE A 69 -2.94 -24.28 10.69
N THR A 70 -4.27 -24.25 10.78
CA THR A 70 -5.11 -25.42 10.95
C THR A 70 -6.38 -25.32 10.12
N ASP A 71 -7.14 -26.42 10.07
CA ASP A 71 -8.52 -26.38 9.56
C ASP A 71 -9.38 -25.43 10.40
N ILE A 72 -10.41 -24.87 9.78
CA ILE A 72 -11.37 -23.98 10.43
C ILE A 72 -12.15 -24.77 11.51
N PRO A 73 -12.27 -24.25 12.75
CA PRO A 73 -13.10 -24.87 13.79
C PRO A 73 -14.54 -25.09 13.35
N ALA A 74 -15.13 -26.22 13.76
CA ALA A 74 -16.46 -26.61 13.33
C ALA A 74 -17.56 -25.59 13.67
N ASP A 75 -17.42 -24.88 14.79
CA ASP A 75 -18.33 -23.82 15.25
C ASP A 75 -18.21 -22.51 14.45
N LEU A 76 -17.11 -22.31 13.72
CA LEU A 76 -16.87 -21.13 12.86
C LEU A 76 -17.04 -21.45 11.37
N LYS A 77 -17.22 -22.72 11.02
CA LYS A 77 -17.28 -23.18 9.63
C LYS A 77 -18.41 -22.51 8.85
N GLU A 78 -19.62 -22.50 9.38
CA GLU A 78 -20.78 -21.87 8.73
C GLU A 78 -20.58 -20.37 8.50
N LEU A 79 -19.98 -19.68 9.48
CA LEU A 79 -19.64 -18.26 9.36
C LEU A 79 -18.58 -18.03 8.29
N ALA A 80 -17.54 -18.85 8.27
CA ALA A 80 -16.46 -18.76 7.29
C ALA A 80 -16.96 -19.02 5.87
N ASP A 81 -17.77 -20.08 5.67
CA ASP A 81 -18.37 -20.42 4.38
C ASP A 81 -19.22 -19.25 3.85
N LYS A 82 -20.06 -18.66 4.69
CA LYS A 82 -20.87 -17.48 4.32
C LYS A 82 -20.00 -16.30 3.87
N TRP A 83 -18.91 -16.02 4.58
CA TRP A 83 -18.04 -14.90 4.22
C TRP A 83 -17.15 -15.21 3.02
N HIS A 84 -16.79 -16.46 2.82
CA HIS A 84 -16.13 -16.93 1.61
C HIS A 84 -17.02 -16.74 0.38
N GLU A 85 -18.29 -17.21 0.42
CA GLU A 85 -19.25 -16.97 -0.65
C GLU A 85 -19.40 -15.48 -0.98
N ASN A 86 -19.51 -14.64 0.05
CA ASN A 86 -19.55 -13.19 -0.16
C ASN A 86 -18.27 -12.64 -0.82
N LEU A 87 -17.08 -13.17 -0.43
CA LEU A 87 -15.82 -12.79 -1.06
C LEU A 87 -15.79 -13.21 -2.53
N VAL A 88 -16.22 -14.42 -2.87
CA VAL A 88 -16.31 -14.93 -4.26
C VAL A 88 -17.21 -14.02 -5.08
N GLU A 89 -18.44 -13.74 -4.63
CA GLU A 89 -19.37 -12.86 -5.31
C GLU A 89 -18.77 -11.47 -5.54
N LYS A 90 -18.15 -10.89 -4.52
CA LYS A 90 -17.53 -9.57 -4.62
C LYS A 90 -16.34 -9.52 -5.55
N CYS A 91 -15.54 -10.57 -5.65
CA CYS A 91 -14.46 -10.68 -6.62
C CYS A 91 -15.01 -10.80 -8.05
N CYS A 92 -16.07 -11.58 -8.25
CA CYS A 92 -16.75 -11.72 -9.53
C CYS A 92 -17.37 -10.40 -10.01
N GLU A 93 -17.93 -9.57 -9.11
CA GLU A 93 -18.44 -8.24 -9.44
C GLU A 93 -17.36 -7.28 -10.01
N LEU A 94 -16.08 -7.57 -9.78
CA LEU A 94 -14.95 -6.75 -10.24
C LEU A 94 -14.36 -7.20 -11.59
N ASP A 95 -14.82 -8.33 -12.14
CA ASP A 95 -14.31 -8.86 -13.39
C ASP A 95 -15.39 -9.64 -14.15
N ASP A 96 -15.73 -9.16 -15.35
CA ASP A 96 -16.83 -9.71 -16.16
C ASP A 96 -16.61 -11.18 -16.57
N ASP A 97 -15.36 -11.58 -16.81
CA ASP A 97 -15.02 -12.96 -17.18
C ASP A 97 -15.22 -13.92 -16.00
N LEU A 98 -14.81 -13.49 -14.80
CA LEU A 98 -15.06 -14.25 -13.57
C LEU A 98 -16.55 -14.35 -13.23
N MET A 99 -17.30 -13.26 -13.46
CA MET A 99 -18.75 -13.28 -13.27
C MET A 99 -19.42 -14.29 -14.20
N MET A 100 -18.99 -14.38 -15.45
CA MET A 100 -19.54 -15.37 -16.39
C MET A 100 -19.25 -16.80 -15.94
N GLN A 101 -18.02 -17.13 -15.53
CA GLN A 101 -17.65 -18.44 -14.97
C GLN A 101 -18.51 -18.81 -13.76
N TYR A 102 -18.66 -17.87 -12.83
CA TYR A 102 -19.47 -18.09 -11.63
C TYR A 102 -20.94 -18.37 -11.94
N LEU A 103 -21.52 -17.66 -12.91
CA LEU A 103 -22.89 -17.87 -13.36
C LEU A 103 -23.08 -19.21 -14.08
N GLU A 104 -22.05 -19.76 -14.70
CA GLU A 104 -22.03 -21.11 -15.31
C GLU A 104 -21.86 -22.21 -14.26
N GLY A 105 -21.65 -21.85 -12.99
CA GLY A 105 -21.50 -22.79 -11.87
C GLY A 105 -20.06 -23.26 -11.68
N GLU A 106 -19.08 -22.59 -12.26
CA GLU A 106 -17.66 -22.83 -12.04
C GLU A 106 -17.14 -21.88 -10.95
N GLU A 107 -16.54 -22.42 -9.89
CA GLU A 107 -15.92 -21.61 -8.85
C GLU A 107 -14.59 -21.05 -9.36
N PRO A 108 -14.37 -19.70 -9.26
CA PRO A 108 -13.13 -19.09 -9.68
C PRO A 108 -11.92 -19.56 -8.89
N SER A 109 -10.75 -19.62 -9.51
CA SER A 109 -9.53 -19.94 -8.77
C SER A 109 -9.16 -18.81 -7.79
N ILE A 110 -8.48 -19.17 -6.69
CA ILE A 110 -7.96 -18.18 -5.71
C ILE A 110 -7.08 -17.14 -6.40
N ALA A 111 -6.26 -17.55 -7.37
CA ALA A 111 -5.39 -16.65 -8.11
C ALA A 111 -6.18 -15.62 -8.94
N ASP A 112 -7.25 -16.04 -9.58
CA ASP A 112 -8.11 -15.15 -10.39
C ASP A 112 -8.91 -14.21 -9.50
N MET A 113 -9.44 -14.70 -8.37
CA MET A 113 -10.11 -13.85 -7.37
C MET A 113 -9.17 -12.78 -6.81
N LYS A 114 -7.93 -13.14 -6.44
CA LYS A 114 -6.91 -12.20 -5.96
C LYS A 114 -6.55 -11.17 -7.04
N ALA A 115 -6.43 -11.59 -8.30
CA ALA A 115 -6.17 -10.69 -9.42
C ALA A 115 -7.32 -9.69 -9.65
N ALA A 116 -8.58 -10.15 -9.59
CA ALA A 116 -9.75 -9.30 -9.70
C ALA A 116 -9.83 -8.28 -8.56
N LEU A 117 -9.60 -8.72 -7.31
CA LEU A 117 -9.57 -7.84 -6.13
C LEU A 117 -8.44 -6.79 -6.24
N ARG A 118 -7.24 -7.18 -6.74
CA ARG A 118 -6.16 -6.23 -7.02
C ARG A 118 -6.58 -5.18 -8.04
N LYS A 119 -7.15 -5.61 -9.18
CA LYS A 119 -7.64 -4.73 -10.25
C LYS A 119 -8.67 -3.72 -9.70
N GLY A 120 -9.67 -4.20 -8.95
CA GLY A 120 -10.68 -3.35 -8.32
C GLY A 120 -10.09 -2.40 -7.27
N THR A 121 -9.08 -2.84 -6.51
CA THR A 121 -8.39 -1.99 -5.52
C THR A 121 -7.63 -0.85 -6.20
N ILE A 122 -6.89 -1.14 -7.27
CA ILE A 122 -6.14 -0.14 -8.05
C ILE A 122 -7.09 0.85 -8.71
N ALA A 123 -8.23 0.38 -9.23
CA ALA A 123 -9.29 1.21 -9.81
C ALA A 123 -10.09 2.03 -8.78
N ASN A 124 -9.90 1.81 -7.47
CA ASN A 124 -10.67 2.39 -6.35
C ASN A 124 -12.12 1.91 -6.25
N GLU A 125 -12.45 0.77 -6.82
CA GLU A 125 -13.76 0.13 -6.81
C GLU A 125 -13.94 -0.80 -5.61
N ALA A 126 -12.84 -1.31 -5.06
CA ALA A 126 -12.81 -2.20 -3.90
C ALA A 126 -11.84 -1.72 -2.81
N VAL A 127 -12.12 -2.13 -1.57
CA VAL A 127 -11.27 -1.91 -0.40
C VAL A 127 -11.11 -3.24 0.33
N PRO A 128 -9.98 -3.96 0.16
CA PRO A 128 -9.69 -5.16 0.93
C PRO A 128 -9.65 -4.85 2.43
N VAL A 129 -10.32 -5.68 3.24
CA VAL A 129 -10.40 -5.48 4.70
C VAL A 129 -9.75 -6.63 5.43
N PHE A 130 -8.80 -6.28 6.28
CA PHE A 130 -8.06 -7.16 7.18
C PHE A 130 -8.42 -6.87 8.63
N CYS A 131 -8.07 -7.77 9.53
CA CYS A 131 -8.27 -7.59 10.95
C CYS A 131 -7.06 -8.04 11.79
N GLY A 132 -6.98 -7.52 13.01
CA GLY A 132 -5.93 -7.92 13.93
C GLY A 132 -5.73 -7.01 15.13
N SER A 133 -4.62 -7.23 15.81
CA SER A 133 -4.11 -6.35 16.86
C SER A 133 -2.64 -6.02 16.57
N ALA A 134 -2.40 -4.82 16.06
CA ALA A 134 -1.05 -4.38 15.73
C ALA A 134 -0.15 -4.31 16.99
N TYR A 135 -0.71 -3.99 18.15
CA TYR A 135 0.04 -3.96 19.40
C TYR A 135 0.54 -5.34 19.82
N LYS A 136 -0.28 -6.39 19.59
CA LYS A 136 0.09 -7.80 19.85
C LYS A 136 0.70 -8.48 18.63
N ASN A 137 1.00 -7.74 17.58
CA ASN A 137 1.52 -8.25 16.29
C ASN A 137 0.70 -9.41 15.71
N LYS A 138 -0.61 -9.46 15.96
CA LYS A 138 -1.53 -10.48 15.43
C LYS A 138 -2.23 -9.94 14.17
N GLY A 139 -2.14 -10.65 13.06
CA GLY A 139 -2.73 -10.27 11.77
C GLY A 139 -1.90 -9.27 10.94
N VAL A 140 -0.80 -8.74 11.47
CA VAL A 140 0.05 -7.75 10.77
C VAL A 140 0.76 -8.38 9.56
N GLN A 141 1.21 -9.63 9.68
CA GLN A 141 1.91 -10.36 8.62
C GLN A 141 1.02 -10.51 7.38
N LYS A 142 -0.19 -11.00 7.56
CA LYS A 142 -1.18 -11.13 6.47
C LYS A 142 -1.57 -9.78 5.87
N MET A 143 -1.64 -8.72 6.67
CA MET A 143 -1.88 -7.37 6.14
C MET A 143 -0.70 -6.87 5.29
N LEU A 144 0.54 -7.18 5.68
CA LEU A 144 1.72 -6.83 4.88
C LEU A 144 1.78 -7.62 3.58
N ASP A 145 1.41 -8.91 3.60
CA ASP A 145 1.24 -9.70 2.37
C ASP A 145 0.19 -9.05 1.46
N GLY A 146 -0.94 -8.62 2.04
CA GLY A 146 -2.00 -7.92 1.31
C GLY A 146 -1.55 -6.59 0.70
N VAL A 147 -0.58 -5.87 1.30
CA VAL A 147 0.02 -4.69 0.66
C VAL A 147 0.69 -5.07 -0.65
N ILE A 148 1.43 -6.18 -0.67
CA ILE A 148 2.11 -6.68 -1.87
C ILE A 148 1.10 -7.19 -2.89
N GLU A 149 0.07 -7.90 -2.44
CA GLU A 149 -0.93 -8.52 -3.31
C GLU A 149 -1.89 -7.52 -3.94
N TYR A 150 -2.36 -6.50 -3.20
CA TYR A 150 -3.49 -5.65 -3.64
C TYR A 150 -3.15 -4.19 -3.90
N MET A 151 -2.06 -3.66 -3.33
CA MET A 151 -1.71 -2.26 -3.56
C MET A 151 -0.88 -2.08 -4.84
N PRO A 152 -1.04 -0.93 -5.54
CA PRO A 152 -0.29 -0.70 -6.78
C PRO A 152 1.20 -0.52 -6.51
N ALA A 153 2.02 -1.17 -7.34
CA ALA A 153 3.42 -0.82 -7.50
C ALA A 153 3.58 0.44 -8.37
N PRO A 154 4.74 1.11 -8.36
CA PRO A 154 5.00 2.23 -9.25
C PRO A 154 4.78 1.91 -10.75
N THR A 155 4.97 0.65 -11.13
CA THR A 155 4.77 0.14 -12.50
C THR A 155 3.30 -0.13 -12.87
N ASP A 156 2.39 -0.17 -11.91
CA ASP A 156 0.95 -0.33 -12.14
C ASP A 156 0.26 1.02 -12.42
N ILE A 157 0.98 2.13 -12.24
CA ILE A 157 0.43 3.49 -12.41
C ILE A 157 0.86 4.01 -13.79
N PRO A 158 -0.02 4.74 -14.52
CA PRO A 158 0.37 5.37 -15.77
C PRO A 158 1.61 6.24 -15.62
N ASP A 159 2.40 6.30 -16.69
CA ASP A 159 3.58 7.15 -16.77
C ASP A 159 3.25 8.60 -16.42
N ILE A 160 4.15 9.30 -15.72
CA ILE A 160 3.93 10.69 -15.42
C ILE A 160 4.11 11.55 -16.66
N THR A 161 3.20 12.50 -16.85
CA THR A 161 3.27 13.49 -17.90
C THR A 161 3.65 14.86 -17.32
N GLY A 162 4.40 15.63 -18.05
CA GLY A 162 4.83 16.98 -17.71
C GLY A 162 5.08 17.79 -18.98
N THR A 163 5.59 18.99 -18.83
CA THR A 163 5.98 19.85 -19.96
C THR A 163 7.47 20.14 -19.91
N ASP A 164 8.11 20.15 -21.07
CA ASP A 164 9.49 20.62 -21.23
C ASP A 164 9.59 22.15 -21.20
N GLU A 165 10.81 22.70 -21.40
CA GLU A 165 11.06 24.15 -21.41
C GLU A 165 10.38 24.85 -22.59
N ASP A 166 10.08 24.12 -23.66
CA ASP A 166 9.43 24.63 -24.88
C ASP A 166 7.89 24.51 -24.81
N GLY A 167 7.35 23.90 -23.70
CA GLY A 167 5.93 23.71 -23.48
C GLY A 167 5.36 22.44 -24.14
N ASN A 168 6.20 21.55 -24.69
CA ASN A 168 5.76 20.28 -25.24
C ASN A 168 5.48 19.28 -24.11
N GLU A 169 4.47 18.43 -24.30
CA GLU A 169 4.19 17.35 -23.40
C GLU A 169 5.29 16.26 -23.47
N VAL A 170 5.81 15.88 -22.31
CA VAL A 170 6.80 14.83 -22.16
C VAL A 170 6.32 13.80 -21.15
N THR A 171 6.56 12.53 -21.45
CA THR A 171 6.21 11.40 -20.59
C THR A 171 7.47 10.78 -20.00
N ARG A 172 7.38 10.33 -18.76
CA ARG A 172 8.47 9.63 -18.06
C ARG A 172 7.94 8.31 -17.49
N PRO A 173 8.46 7.18 -17.96
CA PRO A 173 8.10 5.87 -17.41
C PRO A 173 8.73 5.64 -16.05
N SER A 174 8.10 4.78 -15.23
CA SER A 174 8.67 4.30 -13.98
C SER A 174 9.76 3.26 -14.26
N SER A 175 10.96 3.73 -14.60
CA SER A 175 12.15 2.93 -14.93
C SER A 175 13.41 3.62 -14.43
N ASP A 176 14.38 2.83 -13.97
CA ASP A 176 15.69 3.32 -13.48
C ASP A 176 16.56 3.87 -14.60
N GLU A 177 16.39 3.38 -15.83
CA GLU A 177 17.13 3.79 -17.02
C GLU A 177 16.62 5.08 -17.64
N ALA A 178 15.41 5.49 -17.27
CA ALA A 178 14.79 6.69 -17.82
C ALA A 178 15.41 7.97 -17.21
N PRO A 179 15.22 9.14 -17.84
CA PRO A 179 15.64 10.41 -17.27
C PRO A 179 15.01 10.66 -15.89
N PHE A 180 15.84 11.16 -14.96
CA PHE A 180 15.38 11.40 -13.59
C PHE A 180 14.25 12.42 -13.51
N ALA A 181 13.19 12.03 -12.81
CA ALA A 181 12.09 12.93 -12.44
C ALA A 181 11.59 12.59 -11.02
N ALA A 182 11.46 13.61 -10.19
CA ALA A 182 11.02 13.47 -8.81
C ALA A 182 10.16 14.64 -8.37
N LEU A 183 9.34 14.41 -7.34
CA LEU A 183 8.49 15.41 -6.71
C LEU A 183 8.90 15.60 -5.25
N ALA A 184 9.31 16.82 -4.90
CA ALA A 184 9.50 17.20 -3.51
C ALA A 184 8.14 17.61 -2.91
N PHE A 185 7.63 16.83 -1.98
CA PHE A 185 6.27 16.96 -1.45
C PHE A 185 6.20 17.47 0.00
N LYS A 186 7.31 17.42 0.74
CA LYS A 186 7.34 17.84 2.14
C LYS A 186 8.71 18.40 2.54
N ILE A 187 8.70 19.48 3.31
CA ILE A 187 9.90 20.02 3.95
C ILE A 187 9.73 19.93 5.46
N MET A 188 10.72 19.35 6.12
CA MET A 188 10.83 19.33 7.59
C MET A 188 12.10 20.05 8.03
N THR A 189 12.08 20.59 9.24
CA THR A 189 13.29 21.08 9.91
C THR A 189 13.70 20.06 10.95
N ASP A 190 14.92 19.56 10.82
CA ASP A 190 15.55 18.65 11.79
C ASP A 190 16.58 19.44 12.59
N PRO A 191 16.63 19.28 13.94
CA PRO A 191 17.55 20.05 14.79
C PRO A 191 19.04 19.84 14.49
N PHE A 192 19.39 18.67 13.90
CA PHE A 192 20.78 18.25 13.68
C PHE A 192 21.28 18.47 12.27
N VAL A 193 20.41 18.28 11.27
CA VAL A 193 20.79 18.36 9.84
C VAL A 193 20.17 19.53 9.09
N GLY A 194 19.33 20.30 9.76
CA GLY A 194 18.66 21.44 9.18
C GLY A 194 17.43 21.03 8.36
N LYS A 195 17.31 21.57 7.14
CA LYS A 195 16.15 21.28 6.28
C LYS A 195 16.27 19.94 5.59
N LEU A 196 15.23 19.12 5.74
CA LEU A 196 15.01 17.86 5.04
C LEU A 196 13.90 18.05 4.01
N ALA A 197 14.21 17.84 2.74
CA ALA A 197 13.22 17.85 1.65
C ALA A 197 12.89 16.40 1.29
N PHE A 198 11.68 15.96 1.62
CA PHE A 198 11.17 14.64 1.22
C PHE A 198 10.73 14.68 -0.23
N PHE A 199 11.18 13.71 -0.99
CA PHE A 199 10.85 13.59 -2.41
C PHE A 199 10.53 12.13 -2.78
N ARG A 200 9.66 11.97 -3.78
CA ARG A 200 9.38 10.70 -4.44
C ARG A 200 10.01 10.72 -5.83
N VAL A 201 10.75 9.66 -6.13
CA VAL A 201 11.27 9.42 -7.48
C VAL A 201 10.18 8.77 -8.32
N TYR A 202 9.85 9.35 -9.45
CA TYR A 202 8.90 8.80 -10.40
C TYR A 202 9.59 8.12 -11.58
N SER A 203 10.80 8.54 -11.91
CA SER A 203 11.55 8.05 -13.06
C SER A 203 13.04 8.23 -12.83
N GLY A 204 13.85 7.33 -13.35
CA GLY A 204 15.31 7.39 -13.28
C GLY A 204 15.87 7.18 -11.89
N THR A 205 17.15 7.47 -11.75
CA THR A 205 17.90 7.32 -10.51
C THR A 205 18.65 8.61 -10.14
N LEU A 206 18.94 8.79 -8.84
CA LEU A 206 19.67 9.95 -8.35
C LEU A 206 20.75 9.51 -7.36
N ASN A 207 21.99 9.97 -7.61
CA ASN A 207 23.11 9.73 -6.70
C ASN A 207 23.27 10.90 -5.72
N SER A 208 23.67 10.60 -4.50
CA SER A 208 24.09 11.58 -3.51
C SER A 208 25.21 12.46 -4.06
N GLY A 209 25.19 13.74 -3.77
CA GLY A 209 26.18 14.71 -4.24
C GLY A 209 26.02 15.19 -5.68
N SER A 210 25.06 14.66 -6.43
CA SER A 210 24.79 15.05 -7.82
C SER A 210 24.00 16.37 -7.94
N TYR A 211 23.79 16.82 -9.17
CA TYR A 211 23.00 18.03 -9.47
C TYR A 211 21.68 17.67 -10.15
N VAL A 212 20.65 18.42 -9.83
CA VAL A 212 19.31 18.30 -10.44
C VAL A 212 18.85 19.68 -10.92
N LEU A 213 18.03 19.72 -11.94
CA LEU A 213 17.35 20.94 -12.36
C LEU A 213 16.08 21.11 -11.49
N ASN A 214 16.00 22.22 -10.77
CA ASN A 214 14.76 22.65 -10.15
C ASN A 214 13.91 23.35 -11.24
N ALA A 215 12.94 22.63 -11.78
CA ALA A 215 12.11 23.08 -12.89
C ALA A 215 11.33 24.37 -12.58
N THR A 216 10.93 24.61 -11.32
CA THR A 216 10.25 25.85 -10.93
C THR A 216 11.13 27.06 -10.97
N LYS A 217 12.38 26.90 -10.57
CA LYS A 217 13.31 28.01 -10.50
C LYS A 217 14.16 28.16 -11.76
N GLY A 218 14.12 27.15 -12.65
CA GLY A 218 15.01 27.07 -13.81
C GLY A 218 16.49 27.02 -13.44
N LYS A 219 16.84 26.48 -12.25
CA LYS A 219 18.21 26.52 -11.73
C LYS A 219 18.69 25.13 -11.34
N LYS A 220 19.98 24.85 -11.61
CA LYS A 220 20.66 23.65 -11.09
C LYS A 220 20.89 23.81 -9.59
N GLU A 221 20.48 22.79 -8.84
CA GLU A 221 20.69 22.68 -7.41
C GLU A 221 21.46 21.41 -7.10
N ARG A 222 22.36 21.47 -6.12
CA ARG A 222 23.11 20.31 -5.67
C ARG A 222 22.28 19.56 -4.64
N VAL A 223 22.07 18.28 -4.87
CA VAL A 223 21.56 17.34 -3.87
C VAL A 223 22.74 16.92 -3.00
N GLY A 224 22.75 17.34 -1.73
CA GLY A 224 23.83 16.99 -0.81
C GLY A 224 23.80 15.51 -0.47
N ARG A 225 23.45 15.19 0.77
CA ARG A 225 23.24 13.81 1.22
C ARG A 225 21.79 13.39 0.97
N ILE A 226 21.61 12.12 0.65
CA ILE A 226 20.31 11.49 0.58
C ILE A 226 20.18 10.57 1.79
N VAL A 227 19.04 10.62 2.46
CA VAL A 227 18.75 9.80 3.64
C VAL A 227 17.42 9.07 3.48
N GLN A 228 17.42 7.81 3.86
CA GLN A 228 16.20 7.05 4.06
C GLN A 228 15.75 7.28 5.51
N MET A 229 14.50 7.71 5.66
CA MET A 229 13.91 7.96 6.97
C MET A 229 13.15 6.73 7.46
N HIS A 230 13.39 6.38 8.70
CA HIS A 230 12.74 5.27 9.39
C HIS A 230 12.30 5.75 10.77
N ALA A 231 11.05 6.17 10.89
CA ALA A 231 10.53 6.90 12.06
C ALA A 231 11.42 8.11 12.38
N ASN A 232 12.08 8.14 13.55
CA ASN A 232 13.01 9.19 13.96
C ASN A 232 14.47 8.88 13.58
N SER A 233 14.74 7.70 13.01
CA SER A 233 16.06 7.30 12.55
C SER A 233 16.27 7.67 11.09
N ARG A 234 17.53 7.92 10.73
CA ARG A 234 17.93 8.20 9.36
C ARG A 234 19.15 7.36 9.01
N THR A 235 19.13 6.82 7.80
CA THR A 235 20.27 6.10 7.23
C THR A 235 20.71 6.81 5.96
N GLU A 236 21.98 7.16 5.84
CA GLU A 236 22.53 7.72 4.61
C GLU A 236 22.54 6.65 3.51
N ILE A 237 22.10 7.04 2.32
CA ILE A 237 22.11 6.19 1.13
C ILE A 237 22.79 6.92 -0.03
N ASP A 238 23.50 6.16 -0.84
CA ASP A 238 24.28 6.72 -1.95
C ASP A 238 23.42 6.99 -3.18
N LYS A 239 22.32 6.24 -3.33
CA LYS A 239 21.50 6.27 -4.54
C LYS A 239 20.03 5.97 -4.21
N VAL A 240 19.13 6.58 -4.97
CA VAL A 240 17.70 6.26 -5.00
C VAL A 240 17.28 5.86 -6.40
N TYR A 241 16.21 5.06 -6.48
CA TYR A 241 15.69 4.43 -7.67
C TYR A 241 14.26 4.89 -7.96
N SER A 242 13.76 4.56 -9.16
CA SER A 242 12.36 4.83 -9.52
C SER A 242 11.39 4.18 -8.53
N GLY A 243 10.43 4.95 -8.03
CA GLY A 243 9.47 4.53 -7.02
C GLY A 243 9.87 4.83 -5.57
N ASP A 244 11.15 5.11 -5.29
CA ASP A 244 11.64 5.39 -3.94
C ASP A 244 11.11 6.70 -3.37
N ILE A 245 11.00 6.73 -2.04
CA ILE A 245 10.80 7.92 -1.24
C ILE A 245 12.02 8.09 -0.33
N ALA A 246 12.64 9.27 -0.40
CA ALA A 246 13.79 9.61 0.42
C ALA A 246 13.74 11.09 0.84
N ALA A 247 14.71 11.51 1.64
CA ALA A 247 14.88 12.90 2.00
C ALA A 247 16.28 13.41 1.61
N ALA A 248 16.33 14.60 1.01
CA ALA A 248 17.58 15.29 0.69
C ALA A 248 17.93 16.30 1.77
N VAL A 249 19.19 16.28 2.22
CA VAL A 249 19.76 17.25 3.15
C VAL A 249 20.42 18.39 2.36
N GLY A 250 20.19 19.62 2.81
CA GLY A 250 20.83 20.79 2.22
C GLY A 250 20.18 21.30 0.94
N PHE A 251 19.03 20.78 0.58
CA PHE A 251 18.22 21.28 -0.54
C PHE A 251 17.65 22.66 -0.20
N ARG A 252 17.87 23.67 -1.04
CA ARG A 252 17.43 25.05 -0.79
C ARG A 252 15.99 25.31 -1.25
N LEU A 253 15.09 24.35 -1.02
CA LEU A 253 13.66 24.59 -1.22
C LEU A 253 13.14 25.56 -0.13
N GLN A 254 12.47 26.63 -0.54
CA GLN A 254 11.89 27.60 0.39
C GLN A 254 10.43 27.30 0.75
N GLN A 255 9.76 26.47 -0.05
CA GLN A 255 8.38 26.03 0.18
C GLN A 255 8.21 24.58 -0.34
N PRO A 256 7.28 23.79 0.20
CA PRO A 256 6.87 22.56 -0.45
C PRO A 256 6.22 22.94 -1.77
N VAL A 257 6.84 22.57 -2.84
CA VAL A 257 6.33 22.85 -4.17
C VAL A 257 6.15 21.52 -4.86
N ILE A 258 4.95 21.32 -5.36
CA ILE A 258 4.63 20.26 -6.29
C ILE A 258 5.44 20.52 -7.57
N GLN A 259 6.62 19.90 -7.71
CA GLN A 259 7.48 20.17 -8.86
C GLN A 259 8.32 18.98 -9.25
N SER A 260 8.25 18.69 -10.54
CA SER A 260 9.17 17.77 -11.16
C SER A 260 10.57 18.37 -11.15
N VAL A 261 11.54 17.63 -10.68
CA VAL A 261 12.95 17.94 -10.80
C VAL A 261 13.47 17.02 -11.90
N THR A 262 13.86 17.61 -13.01
CA THR A 262 14.40 16.86 -14.15
C THR A 262 15.91 17.03 -14.18
N SER A 263 16.66 15.95 -14.24
CA SER A 263 18.07 16.01 -14.61
C SER A 263 18.20 15.64 -16.07
N SER A 264 18.50 16.60 -16.93
CA SER A 264 19.14 16.34 -18.19
C SER A 264 20.62 16.66 -18.02
N ILE A 265 21.45 15.65 -17.88
CA ILE A 265 22.92 15.83 -17.97
C ILE A 265 23.40 14.84 -19.02
N GLN A 266 23.85 15.39 -20.12
CA GLN A 266 24.99 14.87 -20.86
C GLN A 266 26.28 15.32 -20.18
#